data_cd1d364533c71ccea1ea2aa1f2dba026
#
_entry.id   cd1d364533c71ccea1ea2aa1f2dba026
#
_cell.length_a   1.000
_cell.length_b   1.000
_cell.length_c   1.000
_cell.angle_alpha   90.00
_cell.angle_beta   90.00
_cell.angle_gamma   90.00
#
_symmetry.space_group_name_H-M   'P 1'
#
loop_
_entity.id
_entity.type
_entity.pdbx_description
1 polymer ?
#
loop_
_entity_poly.entity_id
_entity_poly.type
_entity_poly.pdbx_seq_one_letter_code
_entity_poly.pdbx_strand_id
1 'polypeptide(L)'
;TRHIRDEFSVSLEKLDILSRIGQYERPFLESYSDKDISLYCGIPFCETRCIYCSFPYGLYQEYHRQSEFIAALLEDIDDVRQICETYNLHTNTLYMGGGTPTILNNEDFYHVLTGLSTLIPKGHEFTVEAGRPDSITPEKIQSMQRCHVNRISINPQTMDDTILRRIGRGHSAQDIDDMYQYVKKQTDFAVNMDFIAGLPGQNIKHMVHNMDYICHNLPENVTIHTLAIKRGSPLYDLNMQHDVPDESIVKHMVQYAQERLEQAGYVPYYLYRQQYMRGQLENIGYTLPGKACEYNIQI
;
A
#
# COMPACT_ATOMS: atom_id res chain seq x y z
N THR A 1 27.50 2.76 -9.95
CA THR A 1 26.70 2.33 -11.13
C THR A 1 27.45 1.34 -12.02
N ARG A 2 28.72 1.58 -12.46
CA ARG A 2 29.49 0.62 -13.27
C ARG A 2 29.69 -0.72 -12.56
N HIS A 3 30.07 -0.70 -11.29
CA HIS A 3 30.27 -1.91 -10.47
C HIS A 3 29.00 -2.78 -10.42
N ILE A 4 27.83 -2.21 -10.12
CA ILE A 4 26.55 -2.94 -10.09
C ILE A 4 26.22 -3.57 -11.44
N ARG A 5 26.47 -2.84 -12.54
CA ARG A 5 26.23 -3.35 -13.89
C ARG A 5 27.15 -4.54 -14.22
N ASP A 6 28.43 -4.39 -13.94
CA ASP A 6 29.45 -5.35 -14.39
C ASP A 6 29.43 -6.61 -13.51
N GLU A 7 29.10 -6.48 -12.23
CA GLU A 7 29.05 -7.59 -11.27
C GLU A 7 27.68 -8.33 -11.27
N PHE A 8 26.56 -7.60 -11.39
CA PHE A 8 25.22 -8.17 -11.28
C PHE A 8 24.44 -8.22 -12.60
N SER A 9 25.06 -7.89 -13.73
CA SER A 9 24.44 -7.91 -15.07
C SER A 9 23.11 -7.13 -15.16
N VAL A 10 23.01 -6.00 -14.44
CA VAL A 10 21.81 -5.15 -14.41
C VAL A 10 21.72 -4.32 -15.70
N SER A 11 20.54 -4.25 -16.33
CA SER A 11 20.32 -3.43 -17.52
C SER A 11 20.48 -1.93 -17.25
N LEU A 12 20.82 -1.15 -18.30
CA LEU A 12 20.97 0.31 -18.16
C LEU A 12 19.68 0.99 -17.70
N GLU A 13 18.53 0.52 -18.17
CA GLU A 13 17.20 1.01 -17.79
C GLU A 13 16.95 0.82 -16.28
N LYS A 14 17.24 -0.36 -15.75
CA LYS A 14 17.14 -0.62 -14.30
C LYS A 14 18.13 0.21 -13.48
N LEU A 15 19.32 0.42 -13.98
CA LEU A 15 20.31 1.28 -13.31
C LEU A 15 19.86 2.74 -13.26
N ASP A 16 19.19 3.24 -14.30
CA ASP A 16 18.64 4.58 -14.30
C ASP A 16 17.57 4.74 -13.21
N ILE A 17 16.59 3.82 -13.16
CA ILE A 17 15.55 3.83 -12.12
C ILE A 17 16.16 3.76 -10.73
N LEU A 18 17.08 2.83 -10.46
CA LEU A 18 17.78 2.70 -9.18
C LEU A 18 18.54 3.98 -8.80
N SER A 19 19.17 4.62 -9.77
CA SER A 19 19.91 5.87 -9.53
C SER A 19 18.96 7.01 -9.15
N ARG A 20 17.82 7.13 -9.83
CA ARG A 20 16.80 8.15 -9.57
C ARG A 20 16.16 7.95 -8.20
N ILE A 21 15.80 6.72 -7.84
CA ILE A 21 15.28 6.37 -6.51
C ILE A 21 16.30 6.72 -5.43
N GLY A 22 17.54 6.25 -5.54
CA GLY A 22 18.56 6.55 -4.54
C GLY A 22 18.89 8.04 -4.40
N GLN A 23 18.75 8.83 -5.49
CA GLN A 23 18.85 10.29 -5.39
C GLN A 23 17.67 10.91 -4.68
N TYR A 24 16.46 10.36 -4.86
CA TYR A 24 15.25 10.83 -4.21
C TYR A 24 15.23 10.50 -2.71
N GLU A 25 15.62 9.28 -2.34
CA GLU A 25 15.63 8.80 -0.95
C GLU A 25 16.71 9.45 -0.08
N ARG A 26 17.85 9.78 -0.67
CA ARG A 26 19.03 10.25 0.06
C ARG A 26 18.75 11.39 1.05
N PRO A 27 18.03 12.49 0.72
CA PRO A 27 17.76 13.56 1.67
C PRO A 27 16.97 13.10 2.89
N PHE A 28 16.06 12.13 2.74
CA PHE A 28 15.30 11.53 3.83
C PHE A 28 16.23 10.71 4.73
N LEU A 29 16.98 9.78 4.13
CA LEU A 29 17.88 8.88 4.88
C LEU A 29 18.99 9.64 5.63
N GLU A 30 19.51 10.72 5.05
CA GLU A 30 20.53 11.58 5.70
C GLU A 30 19.95 12.46 6.83
N SER A 31 18.63 12.65 6.90
CA SER A 31 17.97 13.44 7.96
C SER A 31 17.67 12.66 9.22
N TYR A 32 17.69 11.32 9.18
CA TYR A 32 17.34 10.48 10.32
C TYR A 32 18.51 10.29 11.28
N SER A 33 18.18 10.27 12.57
CA SER A 33 19.10 9.93 13.66
C SER A 33 18.93 8.47 14.10
N ASP A 34 19.87 7.97 14.89
CA ASP A 34 19.80 6.61 15.49
C ASP A 34 18.64 6.46 16.50
N LYS A 35 17.93 7.55 16.81
CA LYS A 35 16.77 7.57 17.69
C LYS A 35 15.44 7.62 16.93
N ASP A 36 15.49 7.86 15.65
CA ASP A 36 14.30 7.93 14.81
C ASP A 36 13.82 6.53 14.43
N ILE A 37 12.54 6.30 14.61
CA ILE A 37 11.91 5.00 14.33
C ILE A 37 10.67 5.18 13.46
N SER A 38 10.34 4.10 12.76
CA SER A 38 9.06 3.92 12.08
C SER A 38 8.26 2.83 12.77
N LEU A 39 6.98 3.06 12.99
CA LEU A 39 6.09 2.10 13.64
C LEU A 39 5.11 1.49 12.65
N TYR A 40 4.87 0.19 12.79
CA TYR A 40 3.87 -0.54 12.04
C TYR A 40 2.85 -1.18 12.97
N CYS A 41 1.57 -0.91 12.72
CA CYS A 41 0.46 -1.57 13.41
C CYS A 41 -0.30 -2.45 12.41
N GLY A 42 -0.31 -3.76 12.62
CA GLY A 42 -0.93 -4.74 11.71
C GLY A 42 -2.29 -5.22 12.18
N ILE A 43 -3.33 -5.02 11.34
CA ILE A 43 -4.65 -5.63 11.54
C ILE A 43 -4.74 -6.87 10.63
N PRO A 44 -4.72 -8.10 11.18
CA PRO A 44 -4.55 -9.32 10.39
C PRO A 44 -5.83 -9.85 9.73
N PHE A 45 -6.89 -9.05 9.65
CA PHE A 45 -8.21 -9.47 9.18
C PHE A 45 -8.65 -8.74 7.92
N CYS A 46 -9.43 -9.44 7.07
CA CYS A 46 -10.18 -8.87 5.97
C CYS A 46 -11.64 -9.33 6.03
N GLU A 47 -12.52 -8.65 5.28
CA GLU A 47 -13.91 -9.08 5.10
C GLU A 47 -14.00 -10.29 4.17
N THR A 48 -13.25 -10.26 3.06
CA THR A 48 -13.15 -11.36 2.09
C THR A 48 -11.69 -11.59 1.72
N ARG A 49 -11.36 -12.80 1.27
CA ARG A 49 -10.00 -13.15 0.86
C ARG A 49 -9.83 -12.99 -0.64
N CYS A 50 -8.98 -12.05 -1.05
CA CYS A 50 -8.56 -11.94 -2.45
C CYS A 50 -7.76 -13.17 -2.86
N ILE A 51 -7.97 -13.70 -4.08
CA ILE A 51 -7.35 -14.95 -4.52
C ILE A 51 -5.82 -14.92 -4.58
N TYR A 52 -5.22 -13.75 -4.80
CA TYR A 52 -3.76 -13.57 -4.87
C TYR A 52 -3.11 -13.33 -3.50
N CYS A 53 -3.90 -13.02 -2.45
CA CYS A 53 -3.37 -12.51 -1.20
C CYS A 53 -3.03 -13.63 -0.21
N SER A 54 -1.86 -13.50 0.42
CA SER A 54 -1.38 -14.40 1.48
C SER A 54 -1.26 -13.70 2.85
N PHE A 55 -1.62 -12.42 2.95
CA PHE A 55 -1.45 -11.63 4.17
C PHE A 55 -2.50 -11.84 5.27
N PRO A 56 -3.83 -11.91 4.99
CA PRO A 56 -4.80 -12.03 6.06
C PRO A 56 -4.66 -13.35 6.80
N TYR A 57 -4.60 -13.28 8.14
CA TYR A 57 -4.68 -14.46 8.99
C TYR A 57 -6.05 -15.16 8.87
N GLY A 58 -7.14 -14.36 8.76
CA GLY A 58 -8.48 -14.88 8.65
C GLY A 58 -9.51 -13.83 8.23
N LEU A 59 -10.75 -14.28 8.12
CA LEU A 59 -11.90 -13.40 7.91
C LEU A 59 -12.38 -12.83 9.25
N TYR A 60 -12.65 -11.53 9.28
CA TYR A 60 -13.04 -10.83 10.52
C TYR A 60 -14.30 -11.42 11.15
N GLN A 61 -15.28 -11.79 10.33
CA GLN A 61 -16.56 -12.37 10.81
C GLN A 61 -16.40 -13.79 11.38
N GLU A 62 -15.36 -14.52 10.98
CA GLU A 62 -15.07 -15.87 11.47
C GLU A 62 -14.21 -15.86 12.74
N TYR A 63 -13.61 -14.73 13.08
CA TYR A 63 -12.78 -14.58 14.26
C TYR A 63 -13.61 -14.14 15.46
N HIS A 64 -13.89 -15.05 16.38
CA HIS A 64 -14.81 -14.85 17.50
C HIS A 64 -14.18 -14.23 18.75
N ARG A 65 -12.92 -13.73 18.67
CA ARG A 65 -12.18 -13.14 19.79
C ARG A 65 -11.75 -11.70 19.49
N GLN A 66 -12.58 -10.94 18.77
CA GLN A 66 -12.25 -9.58 18.35
C GLN A 66 -11.91 -8.67 19.54
N SER A 67 -12.72 -8.71 20.61
CA SER A 67 -12.49 -7.87 21.79
C SER A 67 -11.17 -8.20 22.51
N GLU A 68 -10.78 -9.48 22.57
CA GLU A 68 -9.52 -9.88 23.15
C GLU A 68 -8.33 -9.40 22.28
N PHE A 69 -8.47 -9.48 20.95
CA PHE A 69 -7.48 -8.94 20.03
C PHE A 69 -7.29 -7.44 20.20
N ILE A 70 -8.40 -6.68 20.27
CA ILE A 70 -8.32 -5.21 20.47
C ILE A 70 -7.72 -4.87 21.83
N ALA A 71 -8.08 -5.58 22.90
CA ALA A 71 -7.50 -5.36 24.23
C ALA A 71 -5.97 -5.60 24.20
N ALA A 72 -5.51 -6.72 23.64
CA ALA A 72 -4.09 -7.02 23.51
C ALA A 72 -3.35 -5.99 22.63
N LEU A 73 -3.96 -5.54 21.53
CA LEU A 73 -3.36 -4.52 20.66
C LEU A 73 -3.22 -3.17 21.39
N LEU A 74 -4.16 -2.79 22.25
CA LEU A 74 -4.07 -1.57 23.05
C LEU A 74 -2.98 -1.70 24.13
N GLU A 75 -2.81 -2.89 24.73
CA GLU A 75 -1.68 -3.16 25.64
C GLU A 75 -0.33 -3.07 24.90
N ASP A 76 -0.21 -3.66 23.73
CA ASP A 76 1.00 -3.54 22.89
C ASP A 76 1.33 -2.07 22.55
N ILE A 77 0.32 -1.26 22.25
CA ILE A 77 0.49 0.18 21.98
C ILE A 77 1.04 0.91 23.23
N ASP A 78 0.53 0.59 24.43
CA ASP A 78 1.03 1.15 25.68
C ASP A 78 2.48 0.71 25.98
N ASP A 79 2.81 -0.55 25.72
CA ASP A 79 4.18 -1.07 25.87
C ASP A 79 5.16 -0.37 24.92
N VAL A 80 4.77 -0.18 23.66
CA VAL A 80 5.57 0.56 22.66
C VAL A 80 5.81 2.00 23.13
N ARG A 81 4.80 2.67 23.70
CA ARG A 81 4.94 4.02 24.25
C ARG A 81 5.99 4.05 25.37
N GLN A 82 5.93 3.12 26.33
CA GLN A 82 6.89 3.01 27.42
C GLN A 82 8.32 2.74 26.90
N ILE A 83 8.47 1.92 25.89
CA ILE A 83 9.76 1.66 25.22
C ILE A 83 10.29 2.94 24.60
N CYS A 84 9.47 3.67 23.84
CA CYS A 84 9.87 4.93 23.22
C CYS A 84 10.32 5.96 24.27
N GLU A 85 9.59 6.11 25.36
CA GLU A 85 9.94 6.99 26.46
C GLU A 85 11.26 6.56 27.14
N THR A 86 11.39 5.28 27.46
CA THR A 86 12.55 4.71 28.17
C THR A 86 13.85 4.89 27.38
N TYR A 87 13.80 4.69 26.06
CA TYR A 87 14.98 4.76 25.20
C TYR A 87 15.12 6.08 24.47
N ASN A 88 14.23 7.03 24.74
CA ASN A 88 14.15 8.34 24.07
C ASN A 88 14.15 8.19 22.54
N LEU A 89 13.20 7.38 22.05
CA LEU A 89 12.99 7.16 20.61
C LEU A 89 11.98 8.18 20.06
N HIS A 90 12.16 8.58 18.81
CA HIS A 90 11.31 9.54 18.11
C HIS A 90 10.60 8.86 16.95
N THR A 91 9.28 8.79 17.00
CA THR A 91 8.49 8.22 15.90
C THR A 91 8.37 9.22 14.76
N ASN A 92 9.00 8.95 13.63
CA ASN A 92 8.90 9.77 12.43
C ASN A 92 7.73 9.39 11.54
N THR A 93 7.45 8.09 11.42
CA THR A 93 6.31 7.61 10.64
C THR A 93 5.56 6.52 11.39
N LEU A 94 4.25 6.46 11.21
CA LEU A 94 3.39 5.40 11.71
C LEU A 94 2.49 4.90 10.59
N TYR A 95 2.46 3.59 10.40
CA TYR A 95 1.69 2.94 9.36
C TYR A 95 0.77 1.87 9.97
N MET A 96 -0.55 2.05 9.82
CA MET A 96 -1.56 1.06 10.19
C MET A 96 -2.03 0.31 8.94
N GLY A 97 -1.65 -0.96 8.84
CA GLY A 97 -1.88 -1.76 7.63
C GLY A 97 -2.21 -3.22 7.92
N GLY A 98 -1.88 -4.11 6.98
CA GLY A 98 -2.04 -5.56 7.11
C GLY A 98 -3.10 -6.16 6.19
N GLY A 99 -4.19 -6.66 6.75
CA GLY A 99 -5.34 -7.13 6.00
C GLY A 99 -6.19 -5.95 5.51
N THR A 100 -7.04 -5.45 6.39
CA THR A 100 -7.88 -4.26 6.14
C THR A 100 -8.16 -3.57 7.47
N PRO A 101 -7.38 -2.58 7.90
CA PRO A 101 -7.59 -1.89 9.17
C PRO A 101 -9.01 -1.36 9.37
N THR A 102 -9.61 -0.87 8.30
CA THR A 102 -10.98 -0.34 8.31
C THR A 102 -12.09 -1.39 8.45
N ILE A 103 -11.75 -2.69 8.57
CA ILE A 103 -12.73 -3.74 8.89
C ILE A 103 -13.22 -3.68 10.33
N LEU A 104 -12.44 -3.12 11.23
CA LEU A 104 -12.85 -2.92 12.62
C LEU A 104 -14.14 -2.10 12.68
N ASN A 105 -15.01 -2.36 13.66
CA ASN A 105 -16.17 -1.50 13.88
C ASN A 105 -15.73 -0.07 14.24
N ASN A 106 -16.64 0.89 14.20
CA ASN A 106 -16.29 2.32 14.35
C ASN A 106 -15.68 2.63 15.73
N GLU A 107 -16.13 1.96 16.79
CA GLU A 107 -15.65 2.16 18.16
C GLU A 107 -14.23 1.61 18.33
N ASP A 108 -14.00 0.35 17.99
CA ASP A 108 -12.68 -0.29 18.06
C ASP A 108 -11.66 0.42 17.16
N PHE A 109 -12.07 0.80 15.95
CA PHE A 109 -11.22 1.56 15.04
C PHE A 109 -10.77 2.90 15.64
N TYR A 110 -11.71 3.64 16.25
CA TYR A 110 -11.41 4.90 16.92
C TYR A 110 -10.51 4.71 18.14
N HIS A 111 -10.75 3.67 18.97
CA HIS A 111 -9.90 3.38 20.13
C HIS A 111 -8.46 3.06 19.73
N VAL A 112 -8.27 2.21 18.72
CA VAL A 112 -6.92 1.87 18.21
C VAL A 112 -6.24 3.12 17.62
N LEU A 113 -6.94 3.90 16.80
CA LEU A 113 -6.37 5.15 16.26
C LEU A 113 -5.99 6.14 17.36
N THR A 114 -6.82 6.26 18.42
CA THR A 114 -6.52 7.15 19.54
C THR A 114 -5.25 6.71 20.26
N GLY A 115 -5.10 5.42 20.54
CA GLY A 115 -3.88 4.87 21.12
C GLY A 115 -2.65 5.14 20.23
N LEU A 116 -2.74 4.81 18.94
CA LEU A 116 -1.66 5.01 17.98
C LEU A 116 -1.26 6.50 17.83
N SER A 117 -2.23 7.41 17.87
CA SER A 117 -1.97 8.85 17.78
C SER A 117 -1.13 9.40 18.91
N THR A 118 -1.02 8.69 20.04
CA THR A 118 -0.13 9.06 21.16
C THR A 118 1.34 8.73 20.90
N LEU A 119 1.60 7.83 19.94
CA LEU A 119 2.94 7.36 19.60
C LEU A 119 3.67 8.26 18.58
N ILE A 120 2.96 9.15 17.92
CA ILE A 120 3.50 9.96 16.83
C ILE A 120 3.19 11.45 17.03
N PRO A 121 4.18 12.36 16.89
CA PRO A 121 3.93 13.79 16.96
C PRO A 121 2.99 14.26 15.84
N LYS A 122 2.14 15.24 16.15
CA LYS A 122 1.26 15.85 15.16
C LYS A 122 2.06 16.48 14.03
N GLY A 123 1.67 16.16 12.79
CA GLY A 123 2.33 16.65 11.58
C GLY A 123 3.35 15.69 10.98
N HIS A 124 3.74 14.64 11.71
CA HIS A 124 4.49 13.51 11.15
C HIS A 124 3.58 12.59 10.33
N GLU A 125 4.15 11.73 9.50
CA GLU A 125 3.37 10.88 8.62
C GLU A 125 2.66 9.76 9.40
N PHE A 126 1.33 9.84 9.45
CA PHE A 126 0.48 8.77 9.95
C PHE A 126 -0.39 8.26 8.80
N THR A 127 -0.06 7.06 8.32
CA THR A 127 -0.74 6.38 7.21
C THR A 127 -1.69 5.30 7.71
N VAL A 128 -2.90 5.23 7.13
CA VAL A 128 -3.85 4.15 7.37
C VAL A 128 -4.24 3.48 6.05
N GLU A 129 -4.11 2.16 5.97
CA GLU A 129 -4.65 1.40 4.84
C GLU A 129 -6.18 1.35 4.92
N ALA A 130 -6.80 2.11 4.05
CA ALA A 130 -8.24 2.13 3.83
C ALA A 130 -8.57 1.42 2.50
N GLY A 131 -7.92 0.28 2.28
CA GLY A 131 -7.74 -0.35 0.97
C GLY A 131 -9.01 -0.81 0.25
N ARG A 132 -10.20 -0.73 0.90
CA ARG A 132 -11.45 -1.25 0.36
C ARG A 132 -12.60 -0.28 0.62
N PRO A 133 -13.34 0.14 -0.43
CA PRO A 133 -14.49 1.06 -0.28
C PRO A 133 -15.59 0.52 0.65
N ASP A 134 -15.81 -0.80 0.62
CA ASP A 134 -16.84 -1.49 1.41
C ASP A 134 -16.59 -1.47 2.93
N SER A 135 -15.39 -1.13 3.39
CA SER A 135 -15.02 -1.08 4.80
C SER A 135 -14.88 0.34 5.37
N ILE A 136 -14.92 1.37 4.53
CA ILE A 136 -14.83 2.77 4.94
C ILE A 136 -16.22 3.36 5.19
N THR A 137 -16.33 4.11 6.29
CA THR A 137 -17.52 4.92 6.59
C THR A 137 -17.14 6.39 6.84
N PRO A 138 -18.09 7.34 6.71
CA PRO A 138 -17.84 8.74 7.07
C PRO A 138 -17.33 8.90 8.50
N GLU A 139 -17.82 8.08 9.45
CA GLU A 139 -17.40 8.10 10.85
C GLU A 139 -15.94 7.67 11.01
N LYS A 140 -15.47 6.68 10.24
CA LYS A 140 -14.06 6.27 10.23
C LYS A 140 -13.16 7.36 9.66
N ILE A 141 -13.59 8.04 8.61
CA ILE A 141 -12.86 9.20 8.06
C ILE A 141 -12.75 10.32 9.09
N GLN A 142 -13.83 10.64 9.81
CA GLN A 142 -13.79 11.61 10.91
C GLN A 142 -12.87 11.16 12.05
N SER A 143 -12.86 9.86 12.37
CA SER A 143 -11.95 9.29 13.38
C SER A 143 -10.49 9.47 12.97
N MET A 144 -10.15 9.20 11.70
CA MET A 144 -8.81 9.43 11.15
C MET A 144 -8.41 10.91 11.23
N GLN A 145 -9.31 11.85 10.87
CA GLN A 145 -9.04 13.28 10.98
C GLN A 145 -8.78 13.71 12.44
N ARG A 146 -9.59 13.23 13.39
CA ARG A 146 -9.44 13.53 14.83
C ARG A 146 -8.11 13.01 15.40
N CYS A 147 -7.65 11.86 14.90
CA CYS A 147 -6.40 11.21 15.32
C CYS A 147 -5.19 11.66 14.49
N HIS A 148 -5.32 12.73 13.72
CA HIS A 148 -4.25 13.35 12.94
C HIS A 148 -3.62 12.46 11.87
N VAL A 149 -4.34 11.44 11.38
CA VAL A 149 -3.98 10.73 10.16
C VAL A 149 -3.90 11.76 9.03
N ASN A 150 -2.85 11.69 8.23
CA ASN A 150 -2.62 12.64 7.13
C ASN A 150 -2.39 11.95 5.78
N ARG A 151 -2.36 10.60 5.77
CA ARG A 151 -2.25 9.79 4.56
C ARG A 151 -3.13 8.55 4.67
N ILE A 152 -3.76 8.17 3.56
CA ILE A 152 -4.49 6.90 3.46
C ILE A 152 -4.09 6.15 2.19
N SER A 153 -4.21 4.83 2.24
CA SER A 153 -4.07 4.01 1.04
C SER A 153 -5.43 3.50 0.59
N ILE A 154 -5.82 3.84 -0.63
CA ILE A 154 -6.96 3.28 -1.33
C ILE A 154 -6.39 2.35 -2.39
N ASN A 155 -6.60 1.03 -2.26
CA ASN A 155 -5.88 0.04 -3.06
C ASN A 155 -6.80 -0.63 -4.09
N PRO A 156 -7.02 -0.01 -5.28
CA PRO A 156 -7.90 -0.55 -6.32
C PRO A 156 -7.47 -1.91 -6.82
N GLN A 157 -6.17 -2.11 -7.01
CA GLN A 157 -5.51 -3.20 -7.73
C GLN A 157 -5.79 -3.17 -9.24
N THR A 158 -6.97 -2.77 -9.66
CA THR A 158 -7.41 -2.51 -11.03
C THR A 158 -8.71 -1.70 -11.02
N MET A 159 -8.99 -0.98 -12.10
CA MET A 159 -10.25 -0.27 -12.33
C MET A 159 -11.18 -1.04 -13.30
N ASP A 160 -11.03 -2.36 -13.40
CA ASP A 160 -11.87 -3.21 -14.24
C ASP A 160 -12.75 -4.14 -13.39
N ASP A 161 -14.06 -3.99 -13.48
CA ASP A 161 -15.02 -4.74 -12.68
C ASP A 161 -14.97 -6.26 -12.90
N THR A 162 -14.59 -6.70 -14.11
CA THR A 162 -14.47 -8.14 -14.42
C THR A 162 -13.28 -8.74 -13.69
N ILE A 163 -12.17 -8.01 -13.68
CA ILE A 163 -10.97 -8.42 -12.94
C ILE A 163 -11.21 -8.32 -11.44
N LEU A 164 -11.86 -7.25 -10.93
CA LEU A 164 -12.20 -7.10 -9.51
C LEU A 164 -13.00 -8.30 -8.99
N ARG A 165 -14.08 -8.68 -9.70
CA ARG A 165 -14.87 -9.88 -9.35
C ARG A 165 -14.03 -11.16 -9.39
N ARG A 166 -13.16 -11.30 -10.40
CA ARG A 166 -12.30 -12.48 -10.58
C ARG A 166 -11.31 -12.65 -9.41
N ILE A 167 -10.78 -11.56 -8.88
CA ILE A 167 -9.83 -11.60 -7.76
C ILE A 167 -10.52 -11.63 -6.37
N GLY A 168 -11.84 -11.72 -6.32
CA GLY A 168 -12.59 -11.86 -5.07
C GLY A 168 -12.85 -10.53 -4.36
N ARG A 169 -12.91 -9.41 -5.10
CA ARG A 169 -13.33 -8.11 -4.55
C ARG A 169 -14.82 -7.88 -4.81
N GLY A 170 -15.55 -7.51 -3.74
CA GLY A 170 -17.01 -7.33 -3.77
C GLY A 170 -17.47 -5.96 -4.23
N HIS A 171 -16.56 -5.01 -4.47
CA HIS A 171 -16.84 -3.64 -4.90
C HIS A 171 -16.49 -3.43 -6.38
N SER A 172 -17.07 -2.40 -6.97
CA SER A 172 -16.83 -1.97 -8.35
C SER A 172 -15.75 -0.90 -8.46
N ALA A 173 -15.31 -0.62 -9.68
CA ALA A 173 -14.44 0.53 -9.99
C ALA A 173 -15.13 1.86 -9.64
N GLN A 174 -16.46 1.94 -9.81
CA GLN A 174 -17.22 3.13 -9.43
C GLN A 174 -17.20 3.36 -7.90
N ASP A 175 -17.33 2.31 -7.08
CA ASP A 175 -17.24 2.44 -5.62
C ASP A 175 -15.86 2.94 -5.18
N ILE A 176 -14.80 2.56 -5.89
CA ILE A 176 -13.44 3.05 -5.66
C ILE A 176 -13.36 4.55 -5.98
N ASP A 177 -13.88 4.96 -7.14
CA ASP A 177 -13.87 6.36 -7.54
C ASP A 177 -14.71 7.22 -6.60
N ASP A 178 -15.92 6.80 -6.25
CA ASP A 178 -16.80 7.51 -5.32
C ASP A 178 -16.12 7.73 -3.97
N MET A 179 -15.43 6.71 -3.45
CA MET A 179 -14.67 6.83 -2.21
C MET A 179 -13.49 7.80 -2.36
N TYR A 180 -12.73 7.70 -3.45
CA TYR A 180 -11.61 8.61 -3.70
C TYR A 180 -12.10 10.07 -3.77
N GLN A 181 -13.15 10.35 -4.54
CA GLN A 181 -13.73 11.70 -4.65
C GLN A 181 -14.26 12.20 -3.30
N TYR A 182 -14.91 11.31 -2.52
CA TYR A 182 -15.37 11.66 -1.19
C TYR A 182 -14.21 12.08 -0.27
N VAL A 183 -13.14 11.28 -0.22
CA VAL A 183 -11.95 11.57 0.58
C VAL A 183 -11.31 12.90 0.15
N LYS A 184 -11.08 13.09 -1.13
CA LYS A 184 -10.46 14.33 -1.66
C LYS A 184 -11.31 15.57 -1.40
N LYS A 185 -12.64 15.43 -1.33
CA LYS A 185 -13.56 16.53 -1.01
C LYS A 185 -13.65 16.84 0.48
N GLN A 186 -13.54 15.83 1.35
CA GLN A 186 -13.81 15.96 2.79
C GLN A 186 -12.54 16.10 3.63
N THR A 187 -11.35 15.83 3.07
CA THR A 187 -10.10 15.79 3.82
C THR A 187 -8.94 16.36 2.99
N ASP A 188 -7.84 16.67 3.68
CA ASP A 188 -6.55 17.02 3.08
C ASP A 188 -5.60 15.80 3.05
N PHE A 189 -6.10 14.58 3.18
CA PHE A 189 -5.27 13.39 3.17
C PHE A 189 -4.52 13.23 1.86
N ALA A 190 -3.23 12.91 1.96
CA ALA A 190 -2.51 12.34 0.84
C ALA A 190 -3.05 10.93 0.55
N VAL A 191 -3.27 10.61 -0.71
CA VAL A 191 -3.82 9.31 -1.12
C VAL A 191 -2.77 8.50 -1.85
N ASN A 192 -2.51 7.27 -1.35
CA ASN A 192 -1.74 6.26 -2.05
C ASN A 192 -2.71 5.31 -2.77
N MET A 193 -2.35 4.90 -3.98
CA MET A 193 -3.11 3.88 -4.72
C MET A 193 -2.19 2.77 -5.20
N ASP A 194 -2.59 1.51 -4.95
CA ASP A 194 -1.87 0.34 -5.41
C ASP A 194 -2.59 -0.34 -6.57
N PHE A 195 -1.81 -0.66 -7.60
CA PHE A 195 -2.26 -1.42 -8.76
C PHE A 195 -1.37 -2.65 -8.97
N ILE A 196 -1.96 -3.74 -9.47
CA ILE A 196 -1.22 -4.97 -9.74
C ILE A 196 -1.21 -5.24 -11.24
N ALA A 197 -0.02 -5.42 -11.80
CA ALA A 197 0.20 -5.96 -13.13
C ALA A 197 0.27 -7.49 -13.08
N GLY A 198 -0.47 -8.16 -13.95
CA GLY A 198 -0.45 -9.61 -14.08
C GLY A 198 -1.54 -10.35 -13.31
N LEU A 199 -2.62 -9.68 -12.88
CA LEU A 199 -3.78 -10.36 -12.31
C LEU A 199 -4.42 -11.33 -13.32
N PRO A 200 -5.04 -12.46 -12.86
CA PRO A 200 -5.69 -13.40 -13.74
C PRO A 200 -6.71 -12.74 -14.69
N GLY A 201 -6.55 -12.97 -15.98
CA GLY A 201 -7.36 -12.38 -17.04
C GLY A 201 -7.00 -10.98 -17.47
N GLN A 202 -6.03 -10.32 -16.84
CA GLN A 202 -5.55 -9.02 -17.28
C GLN A 202 -4.81 -9.06 -18.62
N ASN A 203 -4.88 -7.95 -19.35
CA ASN A 203 -4.08 -7.66 -20.53
C ASN A 203 -3.71 -6.18 -20.55
N ILE A 204 -2.97 -5.74 -21.55
CA ILE A 204 -2.47 -4.35 -21.66
C ILE A 204 -3.60 -3.30 -21.64
N LYS A 205 -4.79 -3.58 -22.16
CA LYS A 205 -5.91 -2.63 -22.18
C LYS A 205 -6.39 -2.29 -20.75
N HIS A 206 -6.35 -3.26 -19.84
CA HIS A 206 -6.70 -3.01 -18.43
C HIS A 206 -5.67 -2.08 -17.78
N MET A 207 -4.37 -2.25 -18.09
CA MET A 207 -3.35 -1.33 -17.59
C MET A 207 -3.49 0.08 -18.19
N VAL A 208 -3.82 0.19 -19.47
CA VAL A 208 -4.15 1.48 -20.10
C VAL A 208 -5.28 2.18 -19.34
N HIS A 209 -6.38 1.46 -19.09
CA HIS A 209 -7.51 2.00 -18.34
C HIS A 209 -7.15 2.44 -16.91
N ASN A 210 -6.33 1.64 -16.21
CA ASN A 210 -5.83 2.00 -14.88
C ASN A 210 -5.00 3.29 -14.92
N MET A 211 -4.11 3.43 -15.90
CA MET A 211 -3.26 4.62 -16.04
C MET A 211 -4.07 5.85 -16.46
N ASP A 212 -5.07 5.71 -17.29
CA ASP A 212 -5.96 6.81 -17.66
C ASP A 212 -6.71 7.35 -16.43
N TYR A 213 -7.19 6.45 -15.54
CA TYR A 213 -7.78 6.82 -14.27
C TYR A 213 -6.80 7.60 -13.37
N ILE A 214 -5.58 7.10 -13.21
CA ILE A 214 -4.54 7.75 -12.40
C ILE A 214 -4.17 9.12 -12.97
N CYS A 215 -3.93 9.21 -14.27
CA CYS A 215 -3.54 10.47 -14.91
C CYS A 215 -4.66 11.53 -14.89
N HIS A 216 -5.93 11.10 -14.78
CA HIS A 216 -7.06 12.02 -14.61
C HIS A 216 -7.17 12.52 -13.16
N ASN A 217 -7.01 11.65 -12.18
CA ASN A 217 -7.27 11.93 -10.77
C ASN A 217 -6.03 12.41 -9.99
N LEU A 218 -4.83 12.05 -10.43
CA LEU A 218 -3.54 12.42 -9.85
C LEU A 218 -3.44 12.19 -8.34
N PRO A 219 -3.67 10.95 -7.82
CA PRO A 219 -3.40 10.65 -6.42
C PRO A 219 -1.93 10.94 -6.09
N GLU A 220 -1.63 11.29 -4.85
CA GLU A 220 -0.30 11.72 -4.43
C GLU A 220 0.77 10.64 -4.63
N ASN A 221 0.41 9.37 -4.44
CA ASN A 221 1.31 8.23 -4.64
C ASN A 221 0.62 7.10 -5.38
N VAL A 222 1.39 6.39 -6.20
CA VAL A 222 0.95 5.21 -6.93
C VAL A 222 2.00 4.13 -6.82
N THR A 223 1.61 2.90 -6.44
CA THR A 223 2.51 1.75 -6.51
C THR A 223 2.05 0.79 -7.59
N ILE A 224 2.95 0.44 -8.49
CA ILE A 224 2.73 -0.61 -9.47
C ILE A 224 3.38 -1.90 -8.97
N HIS A 225 2.54 -2.80 -8.50
CA HIS A 225 2.96 -4.14 -8.08
C HIS A 225 2.98 -5.08 -9.26
N THR A 226 3.91 -6.01 -9.25
CA THR A 226 3.88 -7.19 -10.11
C THR A 226 3.33 -8.37 -9.32
N LEU A 227 2.38 -9.11 -9.89
CA LEU A 227 1.78 -10.26 -9.24
C LEU A 227 2.85 -11.26 -8.76
N ALA A 228 2.86 -11.56 -7.47
CA ALA A 228 3.63 -12.63 -6.88
C ALA A 228 2.72 -13.79 -6.46
N ILE A 229 3.00 -15.00 -6.96
CA ILE A 229 2.18 -16.19 -6.66
C ILE A 229 2.79 -16.91 -5.47
N LYS A 230 2.26 -16.64 -4.28
CA LYS A 230 2.81 -17.13 -3.01
C LYS A 230 2.02 -18.32 -2.48
N ARG A 231 2.71 -19.26 -1.82
CA ARG A 231 2.07 -20.28 -0.99
C ARG A 231 1.17 -19.63 0.06
N GLY A 232 0.03 -20.21 0.34
CA GLY A 232 -0.97 -19.65 1.23
C GLY A 232 -1.93 -18.68 0.54
N SER A 233 -1.75 -18.36 -0.76
CA SER A 233 -2.79 -17.67 -1.53
C SER A 233 -3.70 -18.68 -2.25
N PRO A 234 -5.02 -18.45 -2.35
CA PRO A 234 -5.91 -19.31 -3.11
C PRO A 234 -5.45 -19.54 -4.56
N LEU A 235 -4.85 -18.53 -5.18
CA LEU A 235 -4.30 -18.61 -6.53
C LEU A 235 -3.23 -19.70 -6.67
N TYR A 236 -2.39 -19.89 -5.66
CA TYR A 236 -1.38 -20.95 -5.60
C TYR A 236 -1.99 -22.29 -5.18
N ASP A 237 -2.71 -22.28 -4.05
CA ASP A 237 -3.17 -23.49 -3.37
C ASP A 237 -4.26 -24.24 -4.19
N LEU A 238 -5.11 -23.50 -4.94
CA LEU A 238 -6.16 -24.05 -5.80
C LEU A 238 -5.70 -24.21 -7.26
N ASN A 239 -4.41 -23.99 -7.55
CA ASN A 239 -3.85 -24.10 -8.91
C ASN A 239 -4.60 -23.26 -9.97
N MET A 240 -5.01 -22.04 -9.60
CA MET A 240 -5.78 -21.13 -10.46
C MET A 240 -4.90 -20.27 -11.39
N GLN A 241 -3.69 -20.73 -11.72
CA GLN A 241 -2.68 -19.92 -12.41
C GLN A 241 -2.83 -19.88 -13.93
N HIS A 242 -3.72 -20.68 -14.51
CA HIS A 242 -3.90 -20.84 -15.96
C HIS A 242 -4.34 -19.56 -16.69
N ASP A 243 -4.98 -18.62 -15.96
CA ASP A 243 -5.43 -17.34 -16.51
C ASP A 243 -4.45 -16.18 -16.23
N VAL A 244 -3.31 -16.45 -15.60
CA VAL A 244 -2.30 -15.42 -15.32
C VAL A 244 -1.56 -15.10 -16.62
N PRO A 245 -1.43 -13.81 -17.01
CA PRO A 245 -0.75 -13.43 -18.24
C PRO A 245 0.70 -13.89 -18.31
N ASP A 246 1.19 -14.08 -19.53
CA ASP A 246 2.61 -14.38 -19.78
C ASP A 246 3.52 -13.26 -19.29
N GLU A 247 4.75 -13.60 -18.91
CA GLU A 247 5.74 -12.67 -18.39
C GLU A 247 6.02 -11.49 -19.32
N SER A 248 6.02 -11.72 -20.63
CA SER A 248 6.20 -10.68 -21.65
C SER A 248 5.07 -9.64 -21.62
N ILE A 249 3.82 -10.08 -21.40
CA ILE A 249 2.66 -9.21 -21.27
C ILE A 249 2.75 -8.39 -19.98
N VAL A 250 3.11 -9.04 -18.86
CA VAL A 250 3.28 -8.35 -17.56
C VAL A 250 4.40 -7.31 -17.63
N LYS A 251 5.53 -7.65 -18.24
CA LYS A 251 6.62 -6.70 -18.47
C LYS A 251 6.16 -5.48 -19.26
N HIS A 252 5.39 -5.69 -20.34
CA HIS A 252 4.84 -4.60 -21.14
C HIS A 252 3.85 -3.73 -20.36
N MET A 253 3.02 -4.33 -19.48
CA MET A 253 2.13 -3.57 -18.58
C MET A 253 2.91 -2.67 -17.63
N VAL A 254 3.97 -3.19 -16.99
CA VAL A 254 4.80 -2.43 -16.05
C VAL A 254 5.51 -1.29 -16.76
N GLN A 255 6.10 -1.57 -17.92
CA GLN A 255 6.77 -0.55 -18.72
C GLN A 255 5.80 0.55 -19.17
N TYR A 256 4.62 0.19 -19.67
CA TYR A 256 3.60 1.16 -20.05
C TYR A 256 3.16 2.03 -18.86
N ALA A 257 2.95 1.40 -17.68
CA ALA A 257 2.58 2.14 -16.48
C ALA A 257 3.66 3.15 -16.07
N GLN A 258 4.93 2.75 -16.08
CA GLN A 258 6.06 3.62 -15.82
C GLN A 258 6.07 4.84 -16.76
N GLU A 259 6.03 4.60 -18.07
CA GLU A 259 6.04 5.67 -19.08
C GLU A 259 4.89 6.67 -18.87
N ARG A 260 3.68 6.17 -18.58
CA ARG A 260 2.49 7.00 -18.35
C ARG A 260 2.58 7.82 -17.07
N LEU A 261 3.07 7.22 -15.97
CA LEU A 261 3.27 7.92 -14.70
C LEU A 261 4.32 9.02 -14.82
N GLU A 262 5.45 8.75 -15.48
CA GLU A 262 6.49 9.75 -15.72
C GLU A 262 5.98 10.92 -16.58
N GLN A 263 5.20 10.64 -17.62
CA GLN A 263 4.54 11.66 -18.44
C GLN A 263 3.54 12.52 -17.65
N ALA A 264 2.90 11.94 -16.64
CA ALA A 264 1.98 12.63 -15.73
C ALA A 264 2.69 13.40 -14.60
N GLY A 265 4.04 13.41 -14.58
CA GLY A 265 4.84 14.17 -13.61
C GLY A 265 5.21 13.40 -12.34
N TYR A 266 4.92 12.11 -12.27
CA TYR A 266 5.37 11.27 -11.16
C TYR A 266 6.86 10.95 -11.28
N VAL A 267 7.49 10.76 -10.13
CA VAL A 267 8.88 10.30 -10.02
C VAL A 267 8.94 8.98 -9.23
N PRO A 268 9.78 8.01 -9.62
CA PRO A 268 10.00 6.81 -8.82
C PRO A 268 10.73 7.20 -7.54
N TYR A 269 10.27 6.70 -6.36
CA TYR A 269 10.83 7.10 -5.08
C TYR A 269 11.16 5.96 -4.14
N TYR A 270 10.64 4.75 -4.36
CA TYR A 270 11.07 3.52 -3.70
C TYR A 270 10.83 2.31 -4.59
N LEU A 271 11.52 1.23 -4.31
CA LEU A 271 11.28 -0.06 -4.94
C LEU A 271 11.55 -1.19 -3.95
N TYR A 272 10.82 -2.28 -4.13
CA TYR A 272 11.14 -3.53 -3.44
C TYR A 272 10.85 -4.73 -4.32
N ARG A 273 11.48 -5.86 -3.99
CA ARG A 273 11.30 -7.11 -4.72
C ARG A 273 10.82 -8.20 -3.78
N GLN A 274 9.83 -8.95 -4.21
CA GLN A 274 9.34 -10.14 -3.53
C GLN A 274 9.79 -11.40 -4.26
N GLN A 275 9.83 -12.53 -3.53
CA GLN A 275 10.00 -13.83 -4.17
C GLN A 275 8.76 -14.21 -4.99
N TYR A 276 8.97 -15.00 -6.05
CA TYR A 276 7.91 -15.54 -6.91
C TYR A 276 7.13 -14.50 -7.73
N MET A 277 7.71 -13.33 -7.97
CA MET A 277 7.14 -12.33 -8.88
C MET A 277 7.24 -12.81 -10.34
N ARG A 278 6.19 -12.55 -11.11
CA ARG A 278 6.20 -12.83 -12.56
C ARG A 278 7.28 -11.99 -13.26
N GLY A 279 8.01 -12.63 -14.19
CA GLY A 279 9.03 -11.95 -15.02
C GLY A 279 10.23 -11.38 -14.28
N GLN A 280 10.47 -11.76 -13.02
CA GLN A 280 11.55 -11.22 -12.19
C GLN A 280 11.59 -9.69 -12.15
N LEU A 281 10.40 -9.07 -12.13
CA LEU A 281 10.21 -7.63 -12.07
C LEU A 281 10.26 -7.12 -10.62
N GLU A 282 10.20 -5.82 -10.46
CA GLU A 282 10.16 -5.11 -9.18
C GLU A 282 8.78 -4.47 -8.95
N ASN A 283 8.45 -4.19 -7.69
CA ASN A 283 7.38 -3.28 -7.33
C ASN A 283 7.98 -1.89 -7.18
N ILE A 284 7.42 -0.90 -7.86
CA ILE A 284 7.95 0.47 -7.87
C ILE A 284 6.85 1.42 -7.41
N GLY A 285 7.19 2.24 -6.42
CA GLY A 285 6.37 3.36 -5.97
C GLY A 285 6.74 4.65 -6.68
N TYR A 286 5.71 5.36 -7.10
CA TYR A 286 5.79 6.65 -7.78
C TYR A 286 5.10 7.71 -6.95
N THR A 287 5.64 8.92 -6.91
CA THR A 287 5.08 10.04 -6.16
C THR A 287 5.03 11.31 -7.00
N LEU A 288 4.03 12.14 -6.75
CA LEU A 288 4.10 13.54 -7.15
C LEU A 288 5.19 14.26 -6.33
N PRO A 289 5.88 15.27 -6.88
CA PRO A 289 6.94 15.99 -6.18
C PRO A 289 6.50 16.50 -4.80
N GLY A 290 7.29 16.19 -3.75
CA GLY A 290 7.02 16.59 -2.36
C GLY A 290 5.85 15.84 -1.68
N LYS A 291 5.41 14.70 -2.23
CA LYS A 291 4.29 13.91 -1.72
C LYS A 291 4.66 12.47 -1.37
N ALA A 292 5.94 12.14 -1.30
CA ALA A 292 6.39 10.78 -0.98
C ALA A 292 5.80 10.28 0.34
N CYS A 293 5.56 8.99 0.40
CA CYS A 293 5.25 8.29 1.64
C CYS A 293 6.58 7.94 2.31
N GLU A 294 6.91 8.64 3.40
CA GLU A 294 8.19 8.48 4.08
C GLU A 294 8.34 7.08 4.68
N TYR A 295 7.25 6.50 5.17
CA TYR A 295 7.25 5.12 5.68
C TYR A 295 7.81 4.14 4.63
N ASN A 296 7.44 4.28 3.36
CA ASN A 296 7.92 3.40 2.29
C ASN A 296 9.41 3.56 1.98
N ILE A 297 10.01 4.71 2.34
CA ILE A 297 11.46 4.95 2.19
C ILE A 297 12.24 4.31 3.34
N GLN A 298 11.62 4.18 4.52
CA GLN A 298 12.27 3.73 5.76
C GLN A 298 12.27 2.21 5.92
N ILE A 299 11.41 1.47 5.20
CA ILE A 299 11.33 0.01 5.24
C ILE A 299 12.08 -0.59 4.04
#